data_c1e761955b656dfa14c7782992e47ff5
#
_entry.id   c1e761955b656dfa14c7782992e47ff5
#
_cell.length_a   1.000
_cell.length_b   1.000
_cell.length_c   1.000
_cell.angle_alpha   90.00
_cell.angle_beta   90.00
_cell.angle_gamma   90.00
#
_symmetry.space_group_name_H-M   'P 1'
#
loop_
_entity.id
_entity.type
_entity.pdbx_description
1 polymer ?
#
loop_
_entity_poly.entity_id
_entity_poly.type
_entity_poly.pdbx_seq_one_letter_code
_entity_poly.pdbx_strand_id
1 'polypeptide(L)'
;MRRSIAFLLALVMMVGLLAACGNSNPQPAETNAPEVQCPVGNFVVPEGGYDGSPVEIVFYNTMGANLASVLEVYIAEFNKLYPNITVVSQNVGNYDDCRDQISTEITVGNQPNIAYCYPDHVALYNLAKAVTTLDNLIASEEVITHADGTTEVLGLTAEQIADFVPGYYNEGREFGDGLMYTMPLSKSTEVLYYNKTFFDEHNLTVPTTWEEMEAVCAAIKAIDPSSIPLGYDSESNWFITMTEQLGTPYTSASGDHFLFDTAENHAFIKTFNSWYQKGYLTTQKLYGAYTSGLFTSTTEVKSYMSIGSSAGATYQRPAANADGSYPFEVGIATIPQANAETPKVISQGPSLCIFQKSNPQEVVASWLFVKFLTTNVNFQAEFGMASGYVPVLKSVAENPVYAEFIANADGGAYISALSAKVCLAQADAYYTSPAFNGSSEARDQVGALLTKCLALTGDNIDALIAEAFADAVAECEYNS
;
A
#
# COMPACT_ATOMS: atom_id res chain seq x y z
N MET A 1 36.38 -43.08 -19.26
CA MET A 1 37.25 -43.21 -18.08
C MET A 1 37.24 -42.05 -17.09
N ARG A 2 36.98 -40.80 -17.45
CA ARG A 2 36.97 -39.68 -16.49
C ARG A 2 35.68 -39.54 -15.61
N ARG A 3 34.56 -40.15 -15.98
CA ARG A 3 33.32 -40.13 -15.18
C ARG A 3 33.22 -41.22 -14.12
N SER A 4 33.98 -42.31 -14.28
CA SER A 4 33.98 -43.41 -13.31
C SER A 4 34.87 -43.14 -12.09
N ILE A 5 35.87 -42.26 -12.22
CA ILE A 5 36.78 -41.91 -11.13
C ILE A 5 36.12 -40.94 -10.13
N ALA A 6 35.23 -40.06 -10.61
CA ALA A 6 34.48 -39.13 -9.74
C ALA A 6 33.46 -39.87 -8.84
N PHE A 7 32.85 -40.93 -9.32
CA PHE A 7 31.92 -41.76 -8.53
C PHE A 7 32.63 -42.60 -7.46
N LEU A 8 33.84 -43.06 -7.71
CA LEU A 8 34.61 -43.83 -6.73
C LEU A 8 35.14 -42.94 -5.58
N LEU A 9 35.49 -41.70 -5.85
CA LEU A 9 35.93 -40.73 -4.83
C LEU A 9 34.76 -40.28 -3.91
N ALA A 10 33.54 -40.15 -4.44
CA ALA A 10 32.36 -39.84 -3.65
C ALA A 10 31.95 -41.01 -2.73
N LEU A 11 32.13 -42.23 -3.19
CA LEU A 11 31.79 -43.44 -2.38
C LEU A 11 32.82 -43.68 -1.26
N VAL A 12 34.10 -43.35 -1.48
CA VAL A 12 35.12 -43.48 -0.43
C VAL A 12 34.98 -42.42 0.67
N MET A 13 34.47 -41.21 0.35
CA MET A 13 34.16 -40.22 1.37
C MET A 13 32.92 -40.55 2.21
N MET A 14 31.94 -41.24 1.63
CA MET A 14 30.73 -41.70 2.41
C MET A 14 31.01 -42.86 3.34
N VAL A 15 31.97 -43.73 3.04
CA VAL A 15 32.34 -44.84 3.92
C VAL A 15 33.26 -44.39 5.07
N GLY A 16 33.99 -43.28 4.90
CA GLY A 16 34.81 -42.67 5.96
C GLY A 16 34.02 -42.00 7.09
N LEU A 17 32.76 -41.62 6.84
CA LEU A 17 31.87 -40.98 7.82
C LEU A 17 31.11 -41.95 8.71
N LEU A 18 31.10 -43.26 8.40
CA LEU A 18 30.39 -44.28 9.18
C LEU A 18 31.30 -45.06 10.18
N ALA A 19 32.59 -44.77 10.22
CA ALA A 19 33.55 -45.42 11.10
C ALA A 19 33.95 -44.61 12.35
N ALA A 20 33.34 -43.43 12.57
CA ALA A 20 33.69 -42.54 13.67
C ALA A 20 32.63 -42.47 14.81
N CYS A 21 31.71 -43.45 14.88
CA CYS A 21 30.76 -43.55 16.00
C CYS A 21 31.14 -44.72 16.92
N GLY A 22 32.07 -44.44 17.83
CA GLY A 22 32.45 -45.40 18.86
C GLY A 22 33.55 -44.89 19.77
N ASN A 23 33.29 -43.77 20.47
CA ASN A 23 33.94 -43.43 21.72
C ASN A 23 33.08 -42.44 22.52
N SER A 24 32.65 -42.86 23.67
CA SER A 24 31.92 -42.09 24.66
C SER A 24 32.80 -40.95 25.22
N ASN A 25 32.74 -39.81 24.61
CA ASN A 25 33.10 -38.56 25.26
C ASN A 25 31.86 -37.94 25.90
N PRO A 26 31.94 -37.41 27.14
CA PRO A 26 30.79 -36.73 27.74
C PRO A 26 30.45 -35.54 26.90
N GLN A 27 29.21 -35.54 26.40
CA GLN A 27 28.59 -34.40 25.73
C GLN A 27 28.67 -33.18 26.68
N PRO A 28 29.13 -32.02 26.23
CA PRO A 28 28.97 -30.82 27.04
C PRO A 28 27.50 -30.67 27.38
N ALA A 29 27.18 -30.51 28.65
CA ALA A 29 25.82 -30.23 29.07
C ALA A 29 25.34 -29.00 28.25
N GLU A 30 24.30 -29.23 27.43
CA GLU A 30 23.53 -28.10 26.87
C GLU A 30 23.06 -27.29 28.08
N THR A 31 23.66 -26.16 28.31
CA THR A 31 23.09 -25.14 29.17
C THR A 31 21.86 -24.67 28.46
N ASN A 32 20.71 -25.30 28.77
CA ASN A 32 19.41 -24.74 28.49
C ASN A 32 19.35 -23.40 29.27
N ALA A 33 19.88 -22.34 28.70
CA ALA A 33 19.45 -21.00 29.05
C ALA A 33 17.93 -21.02 28.85
N PRO A 34 17.13 -20.58 29.81
CA PRO A 34 15.68 -20.54 29.63
C PRO A 34 15.41 -19.73 28.38
N GLU A 35 14.75 -20.35 27.40
CA GLU A 35 14.24 -19.66 26.23
C GLU A 35 13.33 -18.57 26.75
N VAL A 36 13.73 -17.31 26.61
CA VAL A 36 12.92 -16.17 27.05
C VAL A 36 11.71 -16.16 26.14
N GLN A 37 10.60 -16.72 26.61
CA GLN A 37 9.35 -16.72 25.86
C GLN A 37 8.86 -15.28 25.76
N CYS A 38 8.72 -14.79 24.53
CA CYS A 38 8.08 -13.51 24.28
C CYS A 38 6.59 -13.64 24.72
N PRO A 39 6.10 -12.81 25.64
CA PRO A 39 4.72 -12.91 26.15
C PRO A 39 3.70 -12.69 25.03
N VAL A 40 4.00 -11.83 24.07
CA VAL A 40 3.17 -11.58 22.88
C VAL A 40 4.10 -11.40 21.67
N GLY A 41 3.77 -12.06 20.56
CA GLY A 41 4.53 -11.92 19.33
C GLY A 41 5.95 -12.52 19.37
N ASN A 42 6.87 -11.95 18.60
CA ASN A 42 8.19 -12.52 18.32
C ASN A 42 9.38 -11.62 18.71
N PHE A 43 9.14 -10.48 19.37
CA PHE A 43 10.19 -9.56 19.81
C PHE A 43 10.07 -9.26 21.30
N VAL A 44 11.20 -9.41 22.00
CA VAL A 44 11.34 -9.05 23.42
C VAL A 44 12.04 -7.72 23.51
N VAL A 45 11.38 -6.73 24.13
CA VAL A 45 11.96 -5.42 24.37
C VAL A 45 13.10 -5.55 25.39
N PRO A 46 14.31 -5.09 25.09
CA PRO A 46 15.41 -5.07 26.05
C PRO A 46 15.07 -4.23 27.29
N GLU A 47 15.61 -4.62 28.45
CA GLU A 47 15.53 -3.81 29.68
C GLU A 47 16.15 -2.43 29.44
N GLY A 48 15.44 -1.37 29.83
CA GLY A 48 15.81 0.01 29.57
C GLY A 48 15.56 0.48 28.13
N GLY A 49 15.02 -0.37 27.26
CA GLY A 49 14.65 -0.03 25.88
C GLY A 49 15.87 0.28 25.02
N TYR A 50 16.04 1.54 24.59
CA TYR A 50 17.21 1.97 23.84
C TYR A 50 18.36 2.33 24.77
N ASP A 51 19.51 1.69 24.61
CA ASP A 51 20.68 1.81 25.47
C ASP A 51 21.62 2.97 25.10
N GLY A 52 21.30 3.75 24.07
CA GLY A 52 22.10 4.86 23.58
C GLY A 52 23.29 4.46 22.70
N SER A 53 23.46 3.19 22.38
CA SER A 53 24.52 2.73 21.47
C SER A 53 24.34 3.27 20.04
N PRO A 54 25.44 3.53 19.30
CA PRO A 54 25.34 3.92 17.89
C PRO A 54 24.66 2.84 17.05
N VAL A 55 23.61 3.22 16.34
CA VAL A 55 22.84 2.33 15.45
C VAL A 55 22.58 3.03 14.13
N GLU A 56 22.73 2.29 13.03
CA GLU A 56 22.25 2.68 11.71
C GLU A 56 21.00 1.89 11.37
N ILE A 57 19.95 2.57 10.91
CA ILE A 57 18.72 1.96 10.43
C ILE A 57 18.47 2.36 8.97
N VAL A 58 18.20 1.37 8.12
CA VAL A 58 17.90 1.55 6.70
C VAL A 58 16.39 1.52 6.51
N PHE A 59 15.86 2.55 5.87
CA PHE A 59 14.45 2.71 5.59
C PHE A 59 14.18 2.70 4.08
N TYR A 60 13.56 1.62 3.58
CA TYR A 60 13.11 1.49 2.19
C TYR A 60 11.75 2.12 1.98
N ASN A 61 11.64 3.00 0.99
CA ASN A 61 10.42 3.70 0.67
C ASN A 61 10.28 3.96 -0.82
N THR A 62 9.11 4.44 -1.24
CA THR A 62 8.75 4.75 -2.63
C THR A 62 8.42 6.24 -2.82
N MET A 63 8.96 7.10 -1.95
CA MET A 63 8.63 8.52 -1.90
C MET A 63 9.16 9.27 -3.13
N GLY A 64 8.30 10.05 -3.77
CA GLY A 64 8.75 11.07 -4.72
C GLY A 64 9.49 12.22 -4.02
N ALA A 65 10.15 13.07 -4.80
CA ALA A 65 11.03 14.14 -4.29
C ALA A 65 10.38 15.06 -3.24
N ASN A 66 9.10 15.40 -3.41
CA ASN A 66 8.40 16.29 -2.47
C ASN A 66 8.28 15.65 -1.09
N LEU A 67 7.90 14.36 -1.03
CA LEU A 67 7.76 13.63 0.23
C LEU A 67 9.10 13.33 0.86
N ALA A 68 10.11 12.99 0.05
CA ALA A 68 11.47 12.80 0.51
C ALA A 68 12.02 14.06 1.21
N SER A 69 11.75 15.24 0.66
CA SER A 69 12.17 16.51 1.27
C SER A 69 11.51 16.76 2.62
N VAL A 70 10.22 16.40 2.79
CA VAL A 70 9.56 16.48 4.11
C VAL A 70 10.20 15.48 5.06
N LEU A 71 10.42 14.24 4.64
CA LEU A 71 11.04 13.21 5.47
C LEU A 71 12.43 13.62 5.96
N GLU A 72 13.26 14.22 5.10
CA GLU A 72 14.61 14.70 5.47
C GLU A 72 14.58 15.72 6.62
N VAL A 73 13.62 16.64 6.61
CA VAL A 73 13.43 17.59 7.72
C VAL A 73 13.16 16.86 9.03
N TYR A 74 12.26 15.86 9.00
CA TYR A 74 11.89 15.13 10.22
C TYR A 74 12.94 14.10 10.65
N ILE A 75 13.76 13.56 9.75
CA ILE A 75 14.97 12.82 10.13
C ILE A 75 15.93 13.73 10.92
N ALA A 76 16.12 14.97 10.46
CA ALA A 76 16.96 15.92 11.18
C ALA A 76 16.38 16.30 12.57
N GLU A 77 15.05 16.41 12.71
CA GLU A 77 14.41 16.62 14.02
C GLU A 77 14.55 15.38 14.93
N PHE A 78 14.35 14.18 14.39
CA PHE A 78 14.56 12.92 15.10
C PHE A 78 16.00 12.80 15.62
N ASN A 79 16.99 13.15 14.81
CA ASN A 79 18.40 13.10 15.19
C ASN A 79 18.78 14.09 16.30
N LYS A 80 18.00 15.16 16.54
CA LYS A 80 18.21 16.02 17.72
C LYS A 80 17.83 15.30 19.02
N LEU A 81 16.82 14.44 18.98
CA LEU A 81 16.40 13.63 20.13
C LEU A 81 17.31 12.41 20.31
N TYR A 82 17.67 11.77 19.21
CA TYR A 82 18.43 10.51 19.16
C TYR A 82 19.70 10.64 18.29
N PRO A 83 20.74 11.37 18.73
CA PRO A 83 21.93 11.66 17.91
C PRO A 83 22.78 10.43 17.55
N ASN A 84 22.60 9.33 18.27
CA ASN A 84 23.31 8.07 18.02
C ASN A 84 22.56 7.13 17.08
N ILE A 85 21.36 7.50 16.58
CA ILE A 85 20.62 6.73 15.59
C ILE A 85 20.79 7.42 14.24
N THR A 86 21.44 6.74 13.29
CA THR A 86 21.56 7.20 11.90
C THR A 86 20.43 6.59 11.09
N VAL A 87 19.62 7.42 10.44
CA VAL A 87 18.56 6.97 9.54
C VAL A 87 19.02 7.13 8.08
N VAL A 88 19.07 6.02 7.34
CA VAL A 88 19.41 5.99 5.91
C VAL A 88 18.13 5.73 5.12
N SER A 89 17.54 6.78 4.56
CA SER A 89 16.36 6.67 3.70
C SER A 89 16.76 6.31 2.28
N GLN A 90 16.13 5.27 1.70
CA GLN A 90 16.40 4.80 0.33
C GLN A 90 15.10 4.67 -0.45
N ASN A 91 15.03 5.36 -1.59
CA ASN A 91 13.94 5.14 -2.56
C ASN A 91 14.25 3.86 -3.36
N VAL A 92 13.27 2.94 -3.41
CA VAL A 92 13.39 1.62 -4.07
C VAL A 92 12.33 1.50 -5.19
N GLY A 93 12.14 2.54 -5.97
CA GLY A 93 11.20 2.50 -7.08
C GLY A 93 9.73 2.59 -6.64
N ASN A 94 8.89 1.71 -7.15
CA ASN A 94 7.48 1.60 -6.77
C ASN A 94 7.27 0.53 -5.67
N TYR A 95 6.02 0.28 -5.30
CA TYR A 95 5.69 -0.69 -4.24
C TYR A 95 6.05 -2.13 -4.59
N ASP A 96 5.89 -2.53 -5.87
CA ASP A 96 6.24 -3.88 -6.33
C ASP A 96 7.77 -4.04 -6.37
N ASP A 97 8.50 -3.03 -6.86
CA ASP A 97 9.96 -3.02 -6.83
C ASP A 97 10.49 -3.18 -5.39
N CYS A 98 9.88 -2.46 -4.43
CA CYS A 98 10.24 -2.52 -3.01
C CYS A 98 9.94 -3.91 -2.43
N ARG A 99 8.75 -4.48 -2.70
CA ARG A 99 8.36 -5.83 -2.30
C ARG A 99 9.34 -6.88 -2.80
N ASP A 100 9.64 -6.86 -4.08
CA ASP A 100 10.45 -7.88 -4.75
C ASP A 100 11.92 -7.82 -4.31
N GLN A 101 12.46 -6.61 -4.16
CA GLN A 101 13.80 -6.41 -3.62
C GLN A 101 13.90 -6.95 -2.18
N ILE A 102 12.96 -6.59 -1.29
CA ILE A 102 12.95 -7.05 0.10
C ILE A 102 12.82 -8.58 0.16
N SER A 103 11.92 -9.17 -0.64
CA SER A 103 11.73 -10.62 -0.71
C SER A 103 13.03 -11.33 -1.08
N THR A 104 13.79 -10.77 -2.02
CA THR A 104 15.12 -11.29 -2.40
C THR A 104 16.13 -11.15 -1.25
N GLU A 105 16.19 -9.99 -0.59
CA GLU A 105 17.15 -9.69 0.47
C GLU A 105 16.89 -10.50 1.75
N ILE A 106 15.64 -10.82 2.06
CA ILE A 106 15.28 -11.72 3.16
C ILE A 106 15.96 -13.07 3.02
N THR A 107 16.09 -13.60 1.80
CA THR A 107 16.71 -14.92 1.56
C THR A 107 18.17 -15.00 1.95
N VAL A 108 18.86 -13.85 2.03
CA VAL A 108 20.27 -13.73 2.39
C VAL A 108 20.49 -12.96 3.70
N GLY A 109 19.40 -12.59 4.40
CA GLY A 109 19.46 -11.88 5.68
C GLY A 109 19.90 -10.43 5.59
N ASN A 110 19.71 -9.78 4.42
CA ASN A 110 20.14 -8.40 4.15
C ASN A 110 18.98 -7.40 4.02
N GLN A 111 17.77 -7.78 4.48
CA GLN A 111 16.60 -6.92 4.45
C GLN A 111 16.82 -5.60 5.20
N PRO A 112 16.10 -4.50 4.84
CA PRO A 112 16.21 -3.23 5.54
C PRO A 112 15.74 -3.34 7.01
N ASN A 113 15.84 -2.26 7.77
CA ASN A 113 15.30 -2.20 9.13
C ASN A 113 13.80 -1.86 9.11
N ILE A 114 13.41 -0.96 8.23
CA ILE A 114 12.04 -0.45 8.08
C ILE A 114 11.70 -0.43 6.59
N ALA A 115 10.45 -0.72 6.24
CA ALA A 115 9.99 -0.54 4.87
C ALA A 115 8.55 -0.02 4.78
N TYR A 116 8.28 0.68 3.70
CA TYR A 116 6.93 0.88 3.16
C TYR A 116 6.35 -0.48 2.79
N CYS A 117 5.11 -0.70 3.18
CA CYS A 117 4.42 -1.95 2.87
C CYS A 117 2.92 -1.74 2.74
N TYR A 118 2.30 -2.67 2.02
CA TYR A 118 0.90 -3.01 2.17
C TYR A 118 0.76 -4.27 3.04
N PRO A 119 -0.43 -4.57 3.59
CA PRO A 119 -0.62 -5.77 4.40
C PRO A 119 -0.25 -7.08 3.68
N ASP A 120 -0.58 -7.21 2.40
CA ASP A 120 -0.25 -8.36 1.57
C ASP A 120 1.26 -8.56 1.39
N HIS A 121 2.05 -7.48 1.29
CA HIS A 121 3.52 -7.56 1.28
C HIS A 121 4.06 -8.13 2.59
N VAL A 122 3.51 -7.68 3.72
CA VAL A 122 3.92 -8.17 5.05
C VAL A 122 3.58 -9.64 5.21
N ALA A 123 2.44 -10.10 4.73
CA ALA A 123 2.09 -11.52 4.73
C ALA A 123 3.13 -12.36 3.97
N LEU A 124 3.61 -11.87 2.81
CA LEU A 124 4.68 -12.51 2.05
C LEU A 124 6.01 -12.54 2.83
N TYR A 125 6.44 -11.41 3.40
CA TYR A 125 7.70 -11.34 4.17
C TYR A 125 7.66 -12.24 5.40
N ASN A 126 6.49 -12.41 6.01
CA ASN A 126 6.31 -13.19 7.23
C ASN A 126 6.34 -14.70 7.00
N LEU A 127 6.29 -15.19 5.77
CA LEU A 127 6.59 -16.60 5.44
C LEU A 127 7.99 -17.00 5.92
N ALA A 128 8.95 -16.08 5.81
CA ALA A 128 10.31 -16.26 6.32
C ALA A 128 10.45 -15.84 7.81
N LYS A 129 9.36 -15.46 8.48
CA LYS A 129 9.36 -14.89 9.85
C LYS A 129 10.29 -13.67 9.96
N ALA A 130 10.39 -12.89 8.89
CA ALA A 130 11.33 -11.77 8.81
C ALA A 130 10.79 -10.49 9.46
N VAL A 131 9.47 -10.41 9.72
CA VAL A 131 8.81 -9.20 10.26
C VAL A 131 8.72 -9.27 11.77
N THR A 132 9.03 -8.15 12.42
CA THR A 132 8.88 -7.96 13.87
C THR A 132 7.42 -7.65 14.20
N THR A 133 6.86 -8.35 15.19
CA THR A 133 5.57 -7.96 15.79
C THR A 133 5.76 -6.76 16.70
N LEU A 134 4.82 -5.83 16.67
CA LEU A 134 4.93 -4.54 17.36
C LEU A 134 4.26 -4.51 18.74
N ASP A 135 3.54 -5.57 19.13
CA ASP A 135 2.72 -5.60 20.34
C ASP A 135 3.52 -5.27 21.61
N ASN A 136 4.68 -5.90 21.82
CA ASN A 136 5.51 -5.65 22.98
C ASN A 136 6.20 -4.28 22.91
N LEU A 137 6.50 -3.78 21.73
CA LEU A 137 7.02 -2.41 21.54
C LEU A 137 5.94 -1.37 21.88
N ILE A 138 4.71 -1.57 21.38
CA ILE A 138 3.57 -0.69 21.66
C ILE A 138 3.21 -0.67 23.15
N ALA A 139 3.24 -1.83 23.80
CA ALA A 139 2.90 -1.97 25.22
C ALA A 139 4.04 -1.66 26.19
N SER A 140 5.23 -1.33 25.71
CA SER A 140 6.40 -1.11 26.56
C SER A 140 6.24 0.11 27.45
N GLU A 141 6.52 -0.06 28.74
CA GLU A 141 6.55 1.01 29.74
C GLU A 141 7.98 1.54 30.01
N GLU A 142 8.98 1.04 29.26
CA GLU A 142 10.36 1.53 29.36
C GLU A 142 10.44 3.03 29.06
N VAL A 143 11.23 3.76 29.85
CA VAL A 143 11.38 5.20 29.70
C VAL A 143 12.70 5.52 29.02
N ILE A 144 12.59 6.22 27.89
CA ILE A 144 13.75 6.68 27.11
C ILE A 144 14.05 8.14 27.45
N THR A 145 15.32 8.45 27.61
CA THR A 145 15.79 9.83 27.80
C THR A 145 16.42 10.35 26.51
N HIS A 146 15.91 11.47 26.03
CA HIS A 146 16.42 12.16 24.84
C HIS A 146 17.73 12.92 25.14
N ALA A 147 18.41 13.32 24.07
CA ALA A 147 19.67 14.10 24.20
C ALA A 147 19.46 15.47 24.87
N ASP A 148 18.28 16.06 24.79
CA ASP A 148 17.91 17.31 25.43
C ASP A 148 17.50 17.16 26.92
N GLY A 149 17.46 15.92 27.42
CA GLY A 149 17.09 15.57 28.80
C GLY A 149 15.55 15.37 29.00
N THR A 150 14.76 15.55 28.00
CA THR A 150 13.33 15.16 28.06
C THR A 150 13.18 13.65 28.03
N THR A 151 12.03 13.13 28.44
CA THR A 151 11.77 11.70 28.50
C THR A 151 10.46 11.35 27.80
N GLU A 152 10.42 10.16 27.23
CA GLU A 152 9.19 9.56 26.72
C GLU A 152 9.10 8.07 27.09
N VAL A 153 7.90 7.50 27.06
CA VAL A 153 7.70 6.05 27.14
C VAL A 153 8.04 5.45 25.78
N LEU A 154 8.77 4.33 25.76
CA LEU A 154 9.11 3.62 24.51
C LEU A 154 7.82 3.22 23.75
N GLY A 155 6.81 2.72 24.46
CA GLY A 155 5.54 2.34 23.89
C GLY A 155 4.66 3.52 23.47
N LEU A 156 3.42 3.22 23.14
CA LEU A 156 2.37 4.22 22.85
C LEU A 156 1.53 4.45 24.09
N THR A 157 1.22 5.71 24.39
CA THR A 157 0.25 6.04 25.42
C THR A 157 -1.18 5.74 24.94
N ALA A 158 -2.12 5.62 25.87
CA ALA A 158 -3.53 5.43 25.51
C ALA A 158 -4.09 6.57 24.65
N GLU A 159 -3.62 7.81 24.90
CA GLU A 159 -3.98 9.00 24.13
C GLU A 159 -3.44 8.91 22.70
N GLN A 160 -2.19 8.49 22.52
CA GLN A 160 -1.59 8.29 21.19
C GLN A 160 -2.34 7.22 20.40
N ILE A 161 -2.69 6.09 21.02
CA ILE A 161 -3.47 5.03 20.37
C ILE A 161 -4.88 5.54 20.00
N ALA A 162 -5.54 6.29 20.89
CA ALA A 162 -6.86 6.84 20.65
C ALA A 162 -6.89 7.91 19.55
N ASP A 163 -5.77 8.57 19.30
CA ASP A 163 -5.64 9.61 18.27
C ASP A 163 -5.57 9.02 16.84
N PHE A 164 -5.09 7.79 16.67
CA PHE A 164 -5.16 7.16 15.35
C PHE A 164 -6.60 7.01 14.87
N VAL A 165 -6.80 7.16 13.56
CA VAL A 165 -8.05 6.76 12.90
C VAL A 165 -8.18 5.23 13.05
N PRO A 166 -9.27 4.73 13.67
CA PRO A 166 -9.35 3.32 14.09
C PRO A 166 -9.16 2.32 12.94
N GLY A 167 -9.77 2.59 11.77
CA GLY A 167 -9.64 1.72 10.59
C GLY A 167 -8.19 1.60 10.12
N TYR A 168 -7.45 2.70 10.11
CA TYR A 168 -6.05 2.71 9.71
C TYR A 168 -5.12 2.00 10.69
N TYR A 169 -5.38 2.18 11.99
CA TYR A 169 -4.60 1.51 13.05
C TYR A 169 -4.86 0.00 13.08
N ASN A 170 -6.13 -0.40 12.95
CA ASN A 170 -6.53 -1.80 13.05
C ASN A 170 -6.06 -2.63 11.84
N GLU A 171 -5.87 -2.03 10.66
CA GLU A 171 -5.29 -2.70 9.49
C GLU A 171 -3.97 -3.41 9.83
N GLY A 172 -3.17 -2.85 10.74
CA GLY A 172 -1.93 -3.45 11.20
C GLY A 172 -2.07 -4.79 11.93
N ARG A 173 -3.30 -5.24 12.23
CA ARG A 173 -3.64 -6.51 12.92
C ARG A 173 -4.43 -7.50 12.05
N GLU A 174 -4.69 -7.18 10.80
CA GLU A 174 -5.55 -7.99 9.93
C GLU A 174 -4.80 -9.14 9.24
N PHE A 175 -3.95 -9.85 10.00
CA PHE A 175 -3.13 -10.97 9.53
C PHE A 175 -3.62 -12.33 10.02
N GLY A 176 -4.77 -12.39 10.68
CA GLY A 176 -5.43 -13.62 11.12
C GLY A 176 -4.98 -14.15 12.49
N ASP A 177 -3.88 -13.67 13.05
CA ASP A 177 -3.34 -14.06 14.36
C ASP A 177 -3.56 -13.01 15.46
N GLY A 178 -4.07 -11.83 15.09
CA GLY A 178 -4.36 -10.71 15.99
C GLY A 178 -3.13 -9.92 16.45
N LEU A 179 -1.93 -10.24 15.94
CA LEU A 179 -0.70 -9.52 16.24
C LEU A 179 -0.57 -8.27 15.36
N MET A 180 0.12 -7.25 15.90
CA MET A 180 0.40 -6.00 15.18
C MET A 180 1.70 -6.11 14.39
N TYR A 181 1.63 -5.97 13.07
CA TYR A 181 2.80 -6.06 12.18
C TYR A 181 3.17 -4.73 11.55
N THR A 182 2.25 -3.79 11.48
CA THR A 182 2.52 -2.50 10.82
C THR A 182 1.94 -1.33 11.60
N MET A 183 2.57 -0.15 11.43
CA MET A 183 1.99 1.13 11.83
C MET A 183 1.58 1.93 10.60
N PRO A 184 0.39 2.53 10.57
CA PRO A 184 -0.02 3.36 9.44
C PRO A 184 0.82 4.63 9.40
N LEU A 185 1.40 4.95 8.24
CA LEU A 185 2.16 6.20 8.06
C LEU A 185 1.32 7.30 7.44
N SER A 186 0.64 6.97 6.36
CA SER A 186 -0.30 7.87 5.67
C SER A 186 -1.24 7.02 4.82
N LYS A 187 -2.44 7.51 4.55
CA LYS A 187 -3.43 6.75 3.82
C LYS A 187 -3.90 7.48 2.57
N SER A 188 -4.33 6.73 1.58
CA SER A 188 -4.94 7.21 0.36
C SER A 188 -6.14 6.32 0.00
N THR A 189 -6.88 6.77 -0.99
CA THR A 189 -7.96 6.00 -1.58
C THR A 189 -8.07 6.35 -3.05
N GLU A 190 -9.02 5.78 -3.75
CA GLU A 190 -9.36 6.21 -5.11
C GLU A 190 -10.41 7.31 -5.09
N VAL A 191 -10.24 8.27 -5.99
CA VAL A 191 -11.16 9.39 -6.22
C VAL A 191 -11.39 9.57 -7.72
N LEU A 192 -12.51 10.18 -8.08
CA LEU A 192 -12.82 10.57 -9.44
C LEU A 192 -12.38 12.02 -9.68
N TYR A 193 -11.38 12.21 -10.53
CA TYR A 193 -11.00 13.49 -11.09
C TYR A 193 -11.81 13.74 -12.35
N TYR A 194 -12.31 14.97 -12.54
CA TYR A 194 -13.06 15.31 -13.74
C TYR A 194 -12.73 16.74 -14.22
N ASN A 195 -12.81 16.97 -15.51
CA ASN A 195 -12.66 18.30 -16.11
C ASN A 195 -13.90 19.12 -15.82
N LYS A 196 -13.87 19.87 -14.70
CA LYS A 196 -15.01 20.66 -14.24
C LYS A 196 -15.46 21.68 -15.27
N THR A 197 -14.52 22.36 -15.94
CA THR A 197 -14.83 23.33 -17.00
C THR A 197 -15.67 22.70 -18.11
N PHE A 198 -15.27 21.52 -18.60
CA PHE A 198 -16.01 20.78 -19.63
C PHE A 198 -17.39 20.33 -19.15
N PHE A 199 -17.47 19.85 -17.92
CA PHE A 199 -18.74 19.42 -17.32
C PHE A 199 -19.73 20.59 -17.20
N ASP A 200 -19.26 21.76 -16.73
CA ASP A 200 -20.07 22.97 -16.61
C ASP A 200 -20.54 23.47 -17.99
N GLU A 201 -19.64 23.54 -18.98
CA GLU A 201 -19.92 24.00 -20.34
C GLU A 201 -20.98 23.13 -21.06
N HIS A 202 -20.98 21.81 -20.78
CA HIS A 202 -21.88 20.87 -21.43
C HIS A 202 -23.04 20.41 -20.53
N ASN A 203 -23.20 21.01 -19.33
CA ASN A 203 -24.23 20.67 -18.35
C ASN A 203 -24.23 19.17 -18.00
N LEU A 204 -23.04 18.57 -17.85
CA LEU A 204 -22.89 17.19 -17.41
C LEU A 204 -22.93 17.14 -15.88
N THR A 205 -23.57 16.11 -15.36
CA THR A 205 -23.59 15.81 -13.92
C THR A 205 -22.48 14.84 -13.58
N VAL A 206 -21.77 15.09 -12.46
CA VAL A 206 -20.73 14.17 -11.96
C VAL A 206 -21.39 12.85 -11.57
N PRO A 207 -20.94 11.68 -12.12
CA PRO A 207 -21.57 10.40 -11.86
C PRO A 207 -21.30 9.93 -10.43
N THR A 208 -22.32 9.43 -9.76
CA THR A 208 -22.27 8.82 -8.42
C THR A 208 -22.45 7.31 -8.44
N THR A 209 -22.95 6.78 -9.57
CA THR A 209 -23.11 5.35 -9.82
C THR A 209 -22.41 4.93 -11.11
N TRP A 210 -22.14 3.63 -11.26
CA TRP A 210 -21.56 3.10 -12.50
C TRP A 210 -22.51 3.22 -13.69
N GLU A 211 -23.84 3.16 -13.48
CA GLU A 211 -24.83 3.41 -14.51
C GLU A 211 -24.78 4.84 -15.04
N GLU A 212 -24.70 5.81 -14.10
CA GLU A 212 -24.52 7.22 -14.46
C GLU A 212 -23.17 7.46 -15.16
N MET A 213 -22.10 6.74 -14.75
CA MET A 213 -20.79 6.80 -15.40
C MET A 213 -20.88 6.38 -16.87
N GLU A 214 -21.59 5.28 -17.18
CA GLU A 214 -21.78 4.85 -18.58
C GLU A 214 -22.50 5.94 -19.41
N ALA A 215 -23.56 6.52 -18.83
CA ALA A 215 -24.31 7.58 -19.49
C ALA A 215 -23.45 8.84 -19.76
N VAL A 216 -22.63 9.23 -18.80
CA VAL A 216 -21.71 10.36 -18.94
C VAL A 216 -20.63 10.05 -19.98
N CYS A 217 -20.05 8.85 -19.98
CA CYS A 217 -19.09 8.43 -21.00
C CYS A 217 -19.69 8.49 -22.42
N ALA A 218 -20.94 8.04 -22.58
CA ALA A 218 -21.66 8.10 -23.84
C ALA A 218 -21.91 9.57 -24.29
N ALA A 219 -22.28 10.46 -23.36
CA ALA A 219 -22.48 11.87 -23.64
C ALA A 219 -21.17 12.57 -24.05
N ILE A 220 -20.07 12.32 -23.33
CA ILE A 220 -18.74 12.84 -23.67
C ILE A 220 -18.33 12.34 -25.06
N LYS A 221 -18.50 11.07 -25.35
CA LYS A 221 -18.15 10.48 -26.65
C LYS A 221 -18.94 11.06 -27.81
N ALA A 222 -20.20 11.48 -27.56
CA ALA A 222 -21.04 12.16 -28.55
C ALA A 222 -20.56 13.62 -28.81
N ILE A 223 -20.02 14.29 -27.80
CA ILE A 223 -19.49 15.66 -27.90
C ILE A 223 -18.08 15.63 -28.53
N ASP A 224 -17.21 14.75 -28.05
CA ASP A 224 -15.85 14.55 -28.56
C ASP A 224 -15.63 13.07 -28.94
N PRO A 225 -15.92 12.67 -30.20
CA PRO A 225 -15.75 11.29 -30.65
C PRO A 225 -14.30 10.79 -30.60
N SER A 226 -13.31 11.68 -30.56
CA SER A 226 -11.90 11.30 -30.49
C SER A 226 -11.42 10.97 -29.07
N SER A 227 -12.15 11.42 -28.05
CA SER A 227 -11.78 11.20 -26.64
C SER A 227 -11.89 9.75 -26.20
N ILE A 228 -11.20 9.44 -25.10
CA ILE A 228 -11.45 8.27 -24.25
C ILE A 228 -12.00 8.82 -22.93
N PRO A 229 -13.33 8.86 -22.72
CA PRO A 229 -13.97 9.59 -21.63
C PRO A 229 -13.39 9.37 -20.26
N LEU A 230 -13.03 8.11 -19.91
CA LEU A 230 -12.56 7.68 -18.60
C LEU A 230 -11.20 6.98 -18.68
N GLY A 231 -10.24 7.42 -17.86
CA GLY A 231 -9.04 6.67 -17.52
C GLY A 231 -9.17 6.03 -16.14
N TYR A 232 -8.63 4.82 -15.94
CA TYR A 232 -8.56 4.18 -14.62
C TYR A 232 -7.14 3.68 -14.34
N ASP A 233 -6.54 4.11 -13.23
CA ASP A 233 -5.10 3.90 -12.97
C ASP A 233 -4.74 2.65 -12.16
N SER A 234 -5.68 1.79 -11.80
CA SER A 234 -5.36 0.53 -11.10
C SER A 234 -6.40 -0.53 -11.38
N GLU A 235 -6.03 -1.47 -12.23
CA GLU A 235 -6.90 -2.60 -12.61
C GLU A 235 -7.20 -3.49 -11.40
N SER A 236 -6.21 -3.76 -10.56
CA SER A 236 -6.39 -4.57 -9.35
C SER A 236 -7.37 -3.93 -8.37
N ASN A 237 -7.16 -2.64 -8.08
CA ASN A 237 -8.07 -1.90 -7.21
C ASN A 237 -9.48 -1.86 -7.76
N TRP A 238 -9.62 -1.63 -9.07
CA TRP A 238 -10.93 -1.58 -9.70
C TRP A 238 -11.67 -2.91 -9.56
N PHE A 239 -10.99 -4.03 -9.84
CA PHE A 239 -11.58 -5.36 -9.65
C PHE A 239 -12.02 -5.57 -8.20
N ILE A 240 -11.13 -5.34 -7.23
CA ILE A 240 -11.39 -5.53 -5.80
C ILE A 240 -12.51 -4.60 -5.32
N THR A 241 -12.49 -3.32 -5.72
CA THR A 241 -13.55 -2.36 -5.39
C THR A 241 -14.91 -2.83 -5.91
N MET A 242 -14.98 -3.37 -7.13
CA MET A 242 -16.22 -3.89 -7.67
C MET A 242 -16.75 -5.09 -6.88
N THR A 243 -15.89 -6.02 -6.47
CA THR A 243 -16.31 -7.14 -5.62
C THR A 243 -16.88 -6.67 -4.29
N GLU A 244 -16.23 -5.71 -3.65
CA GLU A 244 -16.70 -5.12 -2.39
C GLU A 244 -18.02 -4.34 -2.54
N GLN A 245 -18.14 -3.55 -3.61
CA GLN A 245 -19.37 -2.78 -3.87
C GLN A 245 -20.57 -3.68 -4.20
N LEU A 246 -20.33 -4.81 -4.86
CA LEU A 246 -21.36 -5.80 -5.23
C LEU A 246 -21.64 -6.80 -4.11
N GLY A 247 -20.77 -6.87 -3.09
CA GLY A 247 -20.84 -7.89 -2.03
C GLY A 247 -20.55 -9.30 -2.53
N THR A 248 -19.74 -9.43 -3.59
CA THR A 248 -19.33 -10.71 -4.15
C THR A 248 -17.99 -11.17 -3.56
N PRO A 249 -17.71 -12.47 -3.49
CA PRO A 249 -16.45 -12.96 -2.97
C PRO A 249 -15.23 -12.49 -3.77
N TYR A 250 -14.16 -12.16 -3.06
CA TYR A 250 -12.83 -11.91 -3.64
C TYR A 250 -11.81 -12.92 -3.11
N THR A 251 -11.38 -12.74 -1.87
CA THR A 251 -10.43 -13.63 -1.20
C THR A 251 -10.83 -13.89 0.25
N SER A 252 -10.26 -14.94 0.87
CA SER A 252 -10.43 -15.27 2.27
C SER A 252 -9.09 -15.60 2.92
N ALA A 253 -8.87 -15.13 4.16
CA ALA A 253 -7.70 -15.49 4.95
C ALA A 253 -7.73 -16.95 5.48
N SER A 254 -8.86 -17.67 5.34
CA SER A 254 -9.03 -19.03 5.81
C SER A 254 -9.91 -19.86 4.88
N GLY A 255 -9.67 -21.17 4.83
CA GLY A 255 -10.36 -22.08 3.93
C GLY A 255 -9.87 -21.93 2.49
N ASP A 256 -10.79 -21.96 1.53
CA ASP A 256 -10.49 -21.65 0.13
C ASP A 256 -10.16 -20.15 0.02
N HIS A 257 -8.97 -19.83 -0.45
CA HIS A 257 -8.44 -18.48 -0.41
C HIS A 257 -8.92 -17.63 -1.59
N PHE A 258 -9.04 -18.20 -2.78
CA PHE A 258 -9.30 -17.47 -4.04
C PHE A 258 -10.74 -17.68 -4.49
N LEU A 259 -11.62 -16.75 -4.12
CA LEU A 259 -13.08 -16.91 -4.25
C LEU A 259 -13.68 -16.09 -5.39
N PHE A 260 -12.85 -15.40 -6.18
CA PHE A 260 -13.31 -14.39 -7.13
C PHE A 260 -13.89 -14.95 -8.44
N ASP A 261 -13.77 -16.24 -8.73
CA ASP A 261 -14.38 -16.86 -9.92
C ASP A 261 -15.89 -17.11 -9.69
N THR A 262 -16.69 -16.09 -9.92
CA THR A 262 -18.15 -16.12 -9.74
C THR A 262 -18.88 -15.54 -10.93
N ALA A 263 -20.15 -15.96 -11.11
CA ALA A 263 -20.98 -15.46 -12.22
C ALA A 263 -21.20 -13.94 -12.15
N GLU A 264 -21.31 -13.39 -10.94
CA GLU A 264 -21.46 -11.96 -10.70
C GLU A 264 -20.21 -11.18 -11.11
N ASN A 265 -19.03 -11.72 -10.80
CA ASN A 265 -17.76 -11.11 -11.18
C ASN A 265 -17.54 -11.20 -12.70
N HIS A 266 -17.94 -12.30 -13.36
CA HIS A 266 -17.95 -12.36 -14.82
C HIS A 266 -18.87 -11.28 -15.43
N ALA A 267 -20.02 -11.01 -14.81
CA ALA A 267 -20.99 -10.06 -15.33
C ALA A 267 -20.46 -8.61 -15.33
N PHE A 268 -19.82 -8.15 -14.25
CA PHE A 268 -19.26 -6.80 -14.25
C PHE A 268 -18.08 -6.66 -15.22
N ILE A 269 -17.22 -7.67 -15.33
CA ILE A 269 -16.14 -7.71 -16.33
C ILE A 269 -16.68 -7.59 -17.75
N LYS A 270 -17.74 -8.33 -18.07
CA LYS A 270 -18.39 -8.25 -19.37
C LYS A 270 -18.96 -6.85 -19.65
N THR A 271 -19.51 -6.20 -18.64
CA THR A 271 -20.00 -4.82 -18.75
C THR A 271 -18.85 -3.87 -19.10
N PHE A 272 -17.74 -3.94 -18.38
CA PHE A 272 -16.58 -3.07 -18.65
C PHE A 272 -15.85 -3.42 -19.95
N ASN A 273 -15.83 -4.70 -20.38
CA ASN A 273 -15.39 -5.04 -21.72
C ASN A 273 -16.24 -4.30 -22.78
N SER A 274 -17.58 -4.30 -22.64
CA SER A 274 -18.45 -3.55 -23.52
C SER A 274 -18.12 -2.05 -23.58
N TRP A 275 -17.80 -1.43 -22.43
CA TRP A 275 -17.40 -0.01 -22.38
C TRP A 275 -16.07 0.23 -23.10
N TYR A 276 -15.10 -0.66 -22.90
CA TYR A 276 -13.81 -0.59 -23.61
C TYR A 276 -14.00 -0.70 -25.12
N GLN A 277 -14.84 -1.64 -25.60
CA GLN A 277 -15.14 -1.81 -27.02
C GLN A 277 -15.88 -0.59 -27.63
N LYS A 278 -16.66 0.15 -26.82
CA LYS A 278 -17.29 1.42 -27.19
C LYS A 278 -16.29 2.59 -27.18
N GLY A 279 -15.06 2.37 -26.71
CA GLY A 279 -14.05 3.41 -26.53
C GLY A 279 -14.37 4.40 -25.42
N TYR A 280 -15.11 3.98 -24.39
CA TYR A 280 -15.48 4.83 -23.24
C TYR A 280 -14.36 4.93 -22.21
N LEU A 281 -13.51 3.92 -22.12
CA LEU A 281 -12.46 3.85 -21.11
C LEU A 281 -11.16 3.25 -21.62
N THR A 282 -10.10 3.55 -20.89
CA THR A 282 -8.83 2.80 -20.91
C THR A 282 -8.28 2.67 -19.49
N THR A 283 -7.28 1.82 -19.31
CA THR A 283 -6.60 1.64 -18.02
C THR A 283 -5.11 1.88 -18.14
N GLN A 284 -4.41 1.96 -17.01
CA GLN A 284 -2.97 2.16 -16.98
C GLN A 284 -2.22 1.11 -17.81
N LYS A 285 -2.55 -0.16 -17.66
CA LYS A 285 -1.89 -1.27 -18.39
C LYS A 285 -2.17 -1.22 -19.90
N LEU A 286 -3.43 -0.96 -20.28
CA LEU A 286 -3.83 -0.90 -21.69
C LEU A 286 -3.31 0.35 -22.40
N TYR A 287 -3.21 1.45 -21.69
CA TYR A 287 -2.63 2.70 -22.20
C TYR A 287 -1.09 2.67 -22.19
N GLY A 288 -0.49 1.88 -21.30
CA GLY A 288 0.97 1.75 -21.15
C GLY A 288 1.62 2.84 -20.30
N ALA A 289 0.83 3.70 -19.64
CA ALA A 289 1.26 4.73 -18.72
C ALA A 289 0.09 5.15 -17.80
N TYR A 290 0.36 5.96 -16.79
CA TYR A 290 -0.71 6.55 -15.97
C TYR A 290 -1.68 7.37 -16.82
N THR A 291 -2.97 7.15 -16.62
CA THR A 291 -4.04 7.79 -17.41
C THR A 291 -4.20 9.28 -17.10
N SER A 292 -3.57 9.76 -16.01
CA SER A 292 -3.43 11.20 -15.73
C SER A 292 -2.82 11.98 -16.90
N GLY A 293 -1.95 11.36 -17.70
CA GLY A 293 -1.41 11.95 -18.92
C GLY A 293 -2.47 12.23 -19.99
N LEU A 294 -3.49 11.36 -20.12
CA LEU A 294 -4.65 11.61 -20.98
C LEU A 294 -5.57 12.70 -20.39
N PHE A 295 -5.80 12.65 -19.09
CA PHE A 295 -6.68 13.57 -18.38
C PHE A 295 -6.14 15.02 -18.43
N THR A 296 -4.83 15.20 -18.26
CA THR A 296 -4.20 16.53 -18.31
C THR A 296 -3.82 16.99 -19.71
N SER A 297 -4.05 16.15 -20.74
CA SER A 297 -3.76 16.48 -22.14
C SER A 297 -4.62 17.65 -22.64
N THR A 298 -3.98 18.59 -23.32
CA THR A 298 -4.64 19.75 -23.94
C THR A 298 -4.62 19.70 -25.47
N THR A 299 -4.01 18.67 -26.08
CA THR A 299 -3.70 18.68 -27.52
C THR A 299 -4.42 17.60 -28.32
N GLU A 300 -4.21 16.32 -28.06
CA GLU A 300 -4.69 15.21 -28.91
C GLU A 300 -5.80 14.40 -28.22
N VAL A 301 -5.72 13.08 -28.31
CA VAL A 301 -6.64 12.19 -27.59
C VAL A 301 -6.52 12.46 -26.09
N LYS A 302 -7.66 12.68 -25.46
CA LYS A 302 -7.72 13.05 -24.03
C LYS A 302 -8.86 12.35 -23.34
N SER A 303 -8.78 12.28 -22.01
CA SER A 303 -9.91 11.91 -21.17
C SER A 303 -10.47 13.13 -20.45
N TYR A 304 -11.72 13.04 -20.05
CA TYR A 304 -12.41 14.08 -19.29
C TYR A 304 -12.67 13.66 -17.85
N MET A 305 -12.42 12.39 -17.56
CA MET A 305 -12.49 11.79 -16.23
C MET A 305 -11.29 10.87 -16.03
N SER A 306 -10.80 10.78 -14.79
CA SER A 306 -9.74 9.88 -14.39
C SER A 306 -10.05 9.36 -12.99
N ILE A 307 -10.04 8.04 -12.78
CA ILE A 307 -10.08 7.43 -11.46
C ILE A 307 -8.66 7.00 -11.11
N GLY A 308 -8.18 7.41 -9.95
CA GLY A 308 -6.85 7.06 -9.48
C GLY A 308 -6.66 7.46 -8.03
N SER A 309 -5.46 7.16 -7.52
CA SER A 309 -5.12 7.43 -6.12
C SER A 309 -5.24 8.92 -5.77
N SER A 310 -5.81 9.20 -4.60
CA SER A 310 -5.82 10.54 -4.00
C SER A 310 -4.40 11.08 -3.78
N ALA A 311 -3.42 10.21 -3.52
CA ALA A 311 -2.02 10.57 -3.39
C ALA A 311 -1.40 11.10 -4.69
N GLY A 312 -2.01 10.78 -5.84
CA GLY A 312 -1.63 11.27 -7.16
C GLY A 312 -2.26 12.59 -7.57
N ALA A 313 -2.97 13.29 -6.69
CA ALA A 313 -3.75 14.49 -7.02
C ALA A 313 -2.96 15.55 -7.79
N THR A 314 -1.70 15.78 -7.44
CA THR A 314 -0.86 16.78 -8.13
C THR A 314 -0.58 16.43 -9.59
N TYR A 315 -0.60 15.16 -9.96
CA TYR A 315 -0.43 14.68 -11.35
C TYR A 315 -1.72 14.77 -12.17
N GLN A 316 -2.86 14.99 -11.53
CA GLN A 316 -4.17 15.14 -12.15
C GLN A 316 -4.49 16.63 -12.48
N ARG A 317 -3.49 17.52 -12.40
CA ARG A 317 -3.63 18.91 -12.72
C ARG A 317 -2.85 19.25 -14.00
N PRO A 318 -3.46 19.88 -15.02
CA PRO A 318 -2.74 20.30 -16.21
C PRO A 318 -1.65 21.33 -15.84
N ALA A 319 -0.61 21.44 -16.66
CA ALA A 319 0.39 22.48 -16.51
C ALA A 319 -0.25 23.87 -16.63
N ALA A 320 0.23 24.81 -15.81
CA ALA A 320 -0.22 26.20 -15.91
C ALA A 320 0.20 26.81 -17.24
N ASN A 321 -0.66 27.68 -17.78
CA ASN A 321 -0.35 28.55 -18.92
C ASN A 321 0.73 29.59 -18.53
N ALA A 322 1.29 30.26 -19.51
CA ALA A 322 2.33 31.28 -19.31
C ALA A 322 1.86 32.48 -18.43
N ASP A 323 0.57 32.72 -18.35
CA ASP A 323 -0.05 33.77 -17.51
C ASP A 323 -0.42 33.28 -16.09
N GLY A 324 -0.13 32.02 -15.77
CA GLY A 324 -0.44 31.39 -14.48
C GLY A 324 -1.85 30.82 -14.37
N SER A 325 -2.70 30.98 -15.39
CA SER A 325 -4.01 30.32 -15.46
C SER A 325 -3.85 28.81 -15.78
N TYR A 326 -4.92 28.04 -15.64
CA TYR A 326 -4.94 26.64 -16.04
C TYR A 326 -5.85 26.42 -17.24
N PRO A 327 -5.53 25.46 -18.13
CA PRO A 327 -6.35 25.14 -19.29
C PRO A 327 -7.79 24.79 -18.94
N PHE A 328 -8.00 24.15 -17.79
CA PHE A 328 -9.31 23.83 -17.23
C PHE A 328 -9.23 23.69 -15.70
N GLU A 329 -10.36 23.82 -15.05
CA GLU A 329 -10.54 23.55 -13.63
C GLU A 329 -10.75 22.05 -13.40
N VAL A 330 -10.04 21.46 -12.42
CA VAL A 330 -10.19 20.07 -12.01
C VAL A 330 -11.17 20.01 -10.84
N GLY A 331 -12.22 19.21 -11.00
CA GLY A 331 -13.07 18.77 -9.88
C GLY A 331 -12.64 17.42 -9.38
N ILE A 332 -12.89 17.15 -8.09
CA ILE A 332 -12.66 15.84 -7.47
C ILE A 332 -13.97 15.40 -6.80
N ALA A 333 -14.32 14.14 -6.98
CA ALA A 333 -15.51 13.52 -6.39
C ALA A 333 -15.18 12.12 -5.86
N THR A 334 -16.10 11.54 -5.11
CA THR A 334 -16.05 10.13 -4.74
C THR A 334 -16.14 9.26 -6.00
N ILE A 335 -15.59 8.04 -5.95
CA ILE A 335 -15.76 7.10 -7.07
C ILE A 335 -17.22 6.67 -7.21
N PRO A 336 -17.68 6.30 -8.42
CA PRO A 336 -19.01 5.75 -8.61
C PRO A 336 -19.24 4.49 -7.78
N GLN A 337 -20.47 4.27 -7.35
CA GLN A 337 -20.87 3.14 -6.52
C GLN A 337 -21.83 2.22 -7.27
N ALA A 338 -21.76 0.90 -6.99
CA ALA A 338 -22.77 -0.04 -7.42
C ALA A 338 -24.07 0.15 -6.62
N ASN A 339 -23.94 0.53 -5.34
CA ASN A 339 -25.03 0.89 -4.45
C ASN A 339 -24.64 2.11 -3.60
N ALA A 340 -25.28 3.26 -3.81
CA ALA A 340 -25.02 4.48 -3.09
C ALA A 340 -25.39 4.44 -1.60
N GLU A 341 -26.25 3.50 -1.17
CA GLU A 341 -26.65 3.34 0.23
C GLU A 341 -25.59 2.61 1.06
N THR A 342 -24.74 1.81 0.43
CA THR A 342 -23.66 1.04 1.05
C THR A 342 -22.34 1.28 0.33
N PRO A 343 -21.81 2.51 0.35
CA PRO A 343 -20.64 2.85 -0.41
C PRO A 343 -19.41 2.07 0.06
N LYS A 344 -18.55 1.73 -0.90
CA LYS A 344 -17.25 1.06 -0.65
C LYS A 344 -16.18 1.70 -1.51
N VAL A 345 -15.04 1.96 -0.89
CA VAL A 345 -13.83 2.45 -1.57
C VAL A 345 -12.59 1.88 -0.89
N ILE A 346 -11.60 1.53 -1.69
CA ILE A 346 -10.39 0.90 -1.17
C ILE A 346 -9.59 1.86 -0.29
N SER A 347 -9.17 1.38 0.90
CA SER A 347 -8.14 2.03 1.72
C SER A 347 -6.76 1.60 1.21
N GLN A 348 -5.89 2.57 0.98
CA GLN A 348 -4.53 2.39 0.48
C GLN A 348 -3.57 3.30 1.22
N GLY A 349 -2.33 3.36 0.76
CA GLY A 349 -1.26 4.16 1.32
C GLY A 349 -0.35 3.36 2.24
N PRO A 350 0.87 3.85 2.46
CA PRO A 350 1.89 3.10 3.13
C PRO A 350 1.62 2.93 4.61
N SER A 351 1.80 1.70 5.07
CA SER A 351 2.13 1.36 6.44
C SER A 351 3.64 1.08 6.54
N LEU A 352 4.17 1.08 7.75
CA LEU A 352 5.56 0.77 8.06
C LEU A 352 5.64 -0.56 8.77
N CYS A 353 6.43 -1.50 8.26
CA CYS A 353 6.85 -2.69 8.98
C CYS A 353 8.30 -2.60 9.42
N ILE A 354 8.64 -3.31 10.49
CA ILE A 354 10.00 -3.43 11.05
C ILE A 354 10.46 -4.87 10.85
N PHE A 355 11.68 -5.04 10.36
CA PHE A 355 12.24 -6.38 10.14
C PHE A 355 13.04 -6.85 11.35
N GLN A 356 13.07 -8.17 11.53
CA GLN A 356 13.91 -8.84 12.51
C GLN A 356 15.38 -8.55 12.23
N LYS A 357 16.13 -8.22 13.29
CA LYS A 357 17.57 -7.99 13.26
C LYS A 357 18.25 -8.77 14.38
N SER A 358 19.49 -9.16 14.17
CA SER A 358 20.30 -9.85 15.20
C SER A 358 20.63 -8.97 16.38
N ASN A 359 20.77 -7.65 16.17
CA ASN A 359 20.94 -6.66 17.21
C ASN A 359 19.58 -6.09 17.62
N PRO A 360 19.06 -6.35 18.83
CA PRO A 360 17.76 -5.86 19.28
C PRO A 360 17.70 -4.32 19.34
N GLN A 361 18.85 -3.63 19.49
CA GLN A 361 18.89 -2.18 19.49
C GLN A 361 18.54 -1.58 18.12
N GLU A 362 18.79 -2.30 17.02
CA GLU A 362 18.33 -1.89 15.69
C GLU A 362 16.81 -1.92 15.57
N VAL A 363 16.15 -2.93 16.17
CA VAL A 363 14.68 -3.03 16.20
C VAL A 363 14.08 -1.91 17.06
N VAL A 364 14.67 -1.65 18.26
CA VAL A 364 14.21 -0.57 19.13
C VAL A 364 14.40 0.80 18.48
N ALA A 365 15.55 1.06 17.86
CA ALA A 365 15.82 2.30 17.13
C ALA A 365 14.85 2.49 15.95
N SER A 366 14.55 1.42 15.23
CA SER A 366 13.55 1.42 14.15
C SER A 366 12.16 1.77 14.68
N TRP A 367 11.78 1.19 15.82
CA TRP A 367 10.49 1.50 16.45
C TRP A 367 10.41 2.96 16.91
N LEU A 368 11.47 3.51 17.52
CA LEU A 368 11.50 4.92 17.92
C LEU A 368 11.27 5.85 16.73
N PHE A 369 11.89 5.54 15.57
CA PHE A 369 11.69 6.33 14.36
C PHE A 369 10.29 6.15 13.77
N VAL A 370 9.76 4.92 13.71
CA VAL A 370 8.37 4.65 13.28
C VAL A 370 7.38 5.37 14.18
N LYS A 371 7.52 5.26 15.51
CA LYS A 371 6.70 5.97 16.49
C LYS A 371 6.77 7.48 16.27
N PHE A 372 7.97 8.03 16.13
CA PHE A 372 8.18 9.47 15.90
C PHE A 372 7.42 9.97 14.68
N LEU A 373 7.49 9.28 13.55
CA LEU A 373 6.78 9.70 12.33
C LEU A 373 5.26 9.54 12.46
N THR A 374 4.81 8.43 13.03
CA THR A 374 3.38 8.08 13.04
C THR A 374 2.57 8.81 14.12
N THR A 375 3.23 9.34 15.17
CA THR A 375 2.57 10.12 16.24
C THR A 375 2.87 11.62 16.18
N ASN A 376 3.68 12.09 15.23
CA ASN A 376 4.01 13.51 15.10
C ASN A 376 2.98 14.24 14.24
N VAL A 377 2.13 15.04 14.89
CA VAL A 377 1.05 15.80 14.24
C VAL A 377 1.56 16.74 13.14
N ASN A 378 2.72 17.38 13.33
CA ASN A 378 3.28 18.30 12.33
C ASN A 378 3.80 17.53 11.11
N PHE A 379 4.50 16.41 11.32
CA PHE A 379 4.91 15.53 10.22
C PHE A 379 3.69 15.06 9.41
N GLN A 380 2.67 14.56 10.09
CA GLN A 380 1.44 14.07 9.46
C GLN A 380 0.73 15.17 8.65
N ALA A 381 0.70 16.42 9.16
CA ALA A 381 0.14 17.56 8.46
C ALA A 381 0.97 17.92 7.22
N GLU A 382 2.27 18.11 7.36
CA GLU A 382 3.16 18.53 6.27
C GLU A 382 3.26 17.46 5.18
N PHE A 383 3.33 16.18 5.57
CA PHE A 383 3.37 15.06 4.64
C PHE A 383 2.06 14.94 3.84
N GLY A 384 0.91 15.14 4.50
CA GLY A 384 -0.40 15.18 3.84
C GLY A 384 -0.52 16.35 2.86
N MET A 385 -0.07 17.55 3.25
CA MET A 385 -0.12 18.76 2.39
C MET A 385 0.82 18.66 1.17
N ALA A 386 1.98 18.00 1.33
CA ALA A 386 2.95 17.82 0.24
C ALA A 386 2.50 16.79 -0.81
N SER A 387 1.43 16.06 -0.53
CA SER A 387 0.88 14.98 -1.36
C SER A 387 -0.65 15.07 -1.45
N GLY A 388 -1.31 14.01 -1.80
CA GLY A 388 -2.75 13.83 -1.62
C GLY A 388 -3.06 12.74 -0.59
N TYR A 389 -2.08 12.35 0.22
CA TYR A 389 -2.28 11.41 1.32
C TYR A 389 -3.09 12.03 2.46
N VAL A 390 -3.85 11.18 3.14
CA VAL A 390 -4.63 11.56 4.32
C VAL A 390 -3.81 11.22 5.56
N PRO A 391 -3.69 12.15 6.52
CA PRO A 391 -3.08 11.90 7.81
C PRO A 391 -3.76 10.75 8.56
N VAL A 392 -2.99 10.03 9.37
CA VAL A 392 -3.50 8.89 10.13
C VAL A 392 -3.95 9.25 11.54
N LEU A 393 -3.69 10.49 11.99
CA LEU A 393 -4.08 11.02 13.30
C LEU A 393 -5.27 11.96 13.19
N LYS A 394 -6.23 11.81 14.09
CA LYS A 394 -7.42 12.70 14.20
C LYS A 394 -7.05 14.12 14.57
N SER A 395 -6.07 14.29 15.45
CA SER A 395 -5.59 15.60 15.94
C SER A 395 -4.98 16.48 14.84
N VAL A 396 -4.59 15.92 13.69
CA VAL A 396 -4.12 16.71 12.55
C VAL A 396 -5.20 17.69 12.04
N ALA A 397 -6.48 17.34 12.17
CA ALA A 397 -7.56 18.24 11.81
C ALA A 397 -7.58 19.53 12.66
N GLU A 398 -6.99 19.51 13.85
CA GLU A 398 -6.87 20.64 14.76
C GLU A 398 -5.58 21.46 14.54
N ASN A 399 -4.63 20.94 13.72
CA ASN A 399 -3.42 21.65 13.36
C ASN A 399 -3.79 22.89 12.53
N PRO A 400 -3.45 24.13 12.97
CA PRO A 400 -3.92 25.35 12.30
C PRO A 400 -3.50 25.46 10.82
N VAL A 401 -2.31 24.96 10.49
CA VAL A 401 -1.79 25.01 9.11
C VAL A 401 -2.56 24.03 8.22
N TYR A 402 -2.82 22.82 8.72
CA TYR A 402 -3.59 21.82 7.99
C TYR A 402 -5.07 22.22 7.86
N ALA A 403 -5.65 22.78 8.92
CA ALA A 403 -7.02 23.30 8.89
C ALA A 403 -7.20 24.43 7.87
N GLU A 404 -6.22 25.36 7.78
CA GLU A 404 -6.20 26.41 6.75
C GLU A 404 -6.06 25.81 5.35
N PHE A 405 -5.18 24.81 5.17
CA PHE A 405 -5.02 24.10 3.90
C PHE A 405 -6.34 23.47 3.43
N ILE A 406 -7.05 22.75 4.30
CA ILE A 406 -8.34 22.15 3.97
C ILE A 406 -9.42 23.20 3.72
N ALA A 407 -9.44 24.31 4.47
CA ALA A 407 -10.40 25.41 4.28
C ALA A 407 -10.26 26.08 2.91
N ASN A 408 -9.07 26.08 2.33
CA ASN A 408 -8.78 26.67 1.02
C ASN A 408 -8.93 25.68 -0.16
N ALA A 409 -9.54 24.51 0.06
CA ALA A 409 -9.72 23.47 -0.96
C ALA A 409 -10.69 23.84 -2.09
N ASP A 410 -11.54 24.86 -1.90
CA ASP A 410 -12.61 25.21 -2.85
C ASP A 410 -12.14 26.15 -3.98
N GLY A 411 -10.88 26.58 -3.98
CA GLY A 411 -10.34 27.56 -4.93
C GLY A 411 -9.66 27.01 -6.18
N GLY A 412 -9.70 25.70 -6.44
CA GLY A 412 -8.98 25.07 -7.57
C GLY A 412 -7.46 25.24 -7.51
N ALA A 413 -6.94 26.09 -6.62
CA ALA A 413 -5.51 26.35 -6.43
C ALA A 413 -4.80 25.22 -5.67
N TYR A 414 -5.53 24.49 -4.83
CA TYR A 414 -4.99 23.47 -3.92
C TYR A 414 -5.61 22.10 -4.18
N ILE A 415 -5.22 21.45 -5.30
CA ILE A 415 -5.78 20.17 -5.70
C ILE A 415 -5.59 19.07 -4.63
N SER A 416 -4.47 19.09 -3.91
CA SER A 416 -4.24 18.15 -2.80
C SER A 416 -5.20 18.37 -1.65
N ALA A 417 -5.55 19.64 -1.34
CA ALA A 417 -6.53 19.99 -0.31
C ALA A 417 -7.95 19.52 -0.71
N LEU A 418 -8.32 19.70 -1.97
CA LEU A 418 -9.58 19.20 -2.50
C LEU A 418 -9.66 17.68 -2.45
N SER A 419 -8.57 16.99 -2.81
CA SER A 419 -8.46 15.52 -2.70
C SER A 419 -8.62 15.07 -1.25
N ALA A 420 -7.89 15.68 -0.32
CA ALA A 420 -7.98 15.34 1.11
C ALA A 420 -9.41 15.57 1.66
N LYS A 421 -10.08 16.64 1.24
CA LYS A 421 -11.48 16.92 1.63
C LYS A 421 -12.43 15.81 1.16
N VAL A 422 -12.28 15.34 -0.09
CA VAL A 422 -13.09 14.24 -0.63
C VAL A 422 -12.79 12.93 0.09
N CYS A 423 -11.50 12.64 0.37
CA CYS A 423 -11.11 11.45 1.12
C CYS A 423 -11.73 11.42 2.53
N LEU A 424 -11.73 12.56 3.24
CA LEU A 424 -12.36 12.66 4.55
C LEU A 424 -13.87 12.43 4.48
N ALA A 425 -14.53 12.91 3.41
CA ALA A 425 -15.96 12.74 3.22
C ALA A 425 -16.38 11.28 2.95
N GLN A 426 -15.48 10.43 2.46
CA GLN A 426 -15.75 9.01 2.20
C GLN A 426 -15.07 8.05 3.20
N ALA A 427 -14.57 8.56 4.34
CA ALA A 427 -13.81 7.76 5.30
C ALA A 427 -14.59 6.55 5.86
N ASP A 428 -15.90 6.66 6.02
CA ASP A 428 -16.76 5.57 6.49
C ASP A 428 -16.97 4.45 5.45
N ALA A 429 -16.60 4.69 4.20
CA ALA A 429 -16.71 3.73 3.10
C ALA A 429 -15.44 2.89 2.90
N TYR A 430 -14.37 3.16 3.65
CA TYR A 430 -13.09 2.48 3.48
C TYR A 430 -13.16 1.01 3.86
N TYR A 431 -12.51 0.18 3.03
CA TYR A 431 -12.28 -1.23 3.31
C TYR A 431 -10.81 -1.59 2.98
N THR A 432 -10.34 -2.69 3.56
CA THR A 432 -9.07 -3.33 3.26
C THR A 432 -9.31 -4.79 2.92
N SER A 433 -8.51 -5.34 2.01
CA SER A 433 -8.57 -6.77 1.70
C SER A 433 -7.82 -7.58 2.76
N PRO A 434 -8.24 -8.83 3.07
CA PRO A 434 -7.53 -9.70 3.98
C PRO A 434 -6.08 -9.94 3.53
N ALA A 435 -5.15 -9.95 4.50
CA ALA A 435 -3.75 -10.25 4.27
C ALA A 435 -3.45 -11.71 4.66
N PHE A 436 -2.96 -12.51 3.70
CA PHE A 436 -2.60 -13.91 3.88
C PHE A 436 -1.54 -14.32 2.84
N ASN A 437 -0.96 -15.52 3.00
CA ASN A 437 -0.06 -16.04 1.96
C ASN A 437 -0.82 -16.20 0.63
N GLY A 438 -0.36 -15.55 -0.44
CA GLY A 438 -1.01 -15.52 -1.74
C GLY A 438 -1.91 -14.30 -1.99
N SER A 439 -2.16 -13.42 -1.00
CA SER A 439 -2.99 -12.23 -1.20
C SER A 439 -2.37 -11.22 -2.18
N SER A 440 -1.04 -11.10 -2.21
CA SER A 440 -0.33 -10.28 -3.20
C SER A 440 -0.48 -10.87 -4.61
N GLU A 441 -0.32 -12.18 -4.76
CA GLU A 441 -0.53 -12.88 -6.02
C GLU A 441 -1.97 -12.72 -6.53
N ALA A 442 -2.97 -12.90 -5.65
CA ALA A 442 -4.38 -12.68 -6.02
C ALA A 442 -4.61 -11.26 -6.57
N ARG A 443 -3.98 -10.27 -5.95
CA ARG A 443 -4.06 -8.88 -6.40
C ARG A 443 -3.47 -8.69 -7.80
N ASP A 444 -2.30 -9.26 -8.06
CA ASP A 444 -1.65 -9.19 -9.36
C ASP A 444 -2.47 -9.91 -10.42
N GLN A 445 -3.00 -11.10 -10.11
CA GLN A 445 -3.78 -11.91 -11.04
C GLN A 445 -5.12 -11.27 -11.41
N VAL A 446 -5.85 -10.66 -10.47
CA VAL A 446 -7.12 -9.99 -10.83
C VAL A 446 -6.90 -8.71 -11.64
N GLY A 447 -5.78 -8.02 -11.46
CA GLY A 447 -5.38 -6.91 -12.33
C GLY A 447 -5.06 -7.35 -13.76
N ALA A 448 -4.30 -8.43 -13.90
CA ALA A 448 -4.00 -9.04 -15.19
C ALA A 448 -5.26 -9.59 -15.87
N LEU A 449 -6.13 -10.24 -15.11
CA LEU A 449 -7.45 -10.75 -15.55
C LEU A 449 -8.32 -9.62 -16.12
N LEU A 450 -8.47 -8.52 -15.38
CA LEU A 450 -9.25 -7.37 -15.86
C LEU A 450 -8.68 -6.82 -17.17
N THR A 451 -7.36 -6.61 -17.22
CA THR A 451 -6.66 -6.15 -18.43
C THR A 451 -6.91 -7.07 -19.63
N LYS A 452 -6.73 -8.39 -19.45
CA LYS A 452 -6.99 -9.41 -20.47
C LYS A 452 -8.43 -9.34 -20.96
N CYS A 453 -9.38 -9.32 -20.03
CA CYS A 453 -10.81 -9.38 -20.33
C CYS A 453 -11.35 -8.12 -21.02
N LEU A 454 -10.86 -6.92 -20.67
CA LEU A 454 -11.26 -5.67 -21.34
C LEU A 454 -10.93 -5.71 -22.84
N ALA A 455 -9.83 -6.32 -23.23
CA ALA A 455 -9.37 -6.40 -24.61
C ALA A 455 -10.00 -7.53 -25.44
N LEU A 456 -10.80 -8.43 -24.83
CA LEU A 456 -11.44 -9.54 -25.55
C LEU A 456 -12.43 -9.04 -26.61
N THR A 457 -12.44 -9.71 -27.76
CA THR A 457 -13.33 -9.44 -28.88
C THR A 457 -13.88 -10.76 -29.46
N GLY A 458 -15.00 -10.70 -30.19
CA GLY A 458 -15.61 -11.85 -30.90
C GLY A 458 -16.89 -12.33 -30.24
N ASP A 459 -17.45 -13.41 -30.78
CA ASP A 459 -18.83 -13.89 -30.46
C ASP A 459 -18.90 -14.76 -29.19
N ASN A 460 -17.74 -15.15 -28.61
CA ASN A 460 -17.68 -16.11 -27.49
C ASN A 460 -17.12 -15.48 -26.21
N ILE A 461 -17.44 -14.21 -25.96
CA ILE A 461 -16.87 -13.42 -24.85
C ILE A 461 -17.10 -14.11 -23.48
N ASP A 462 -18.29 -14.67 -23.24
CA ASP A 462 -18.63 -15.29 -21.97
C ASP A 462 -17.71 -16.49 -21.65
N ALA A 463 -17.42 -17.34 -22.64
CA ALA A 463 -16.52 -18.46 -22.45
C ALA A 463 -15.07 -18.02 -22.27
N LEU A 464 -14.64 -16.98 -22.98
CA LEU A 464 -13.28 -16.43 -22.83
C LEU A 464 -13.08 -15.74 -21.47
N ILE A 465 -14.10 -15.08 -20.95
CA ILE A 465 -14.08 -14.53 -19.59
C ILE A 465 -13.97 -15.67 -18.58
N ALA A 466 -14.83 -16.69 -18.66
CA ALA A 466 -14.81 -17.83 -17.75
C ALA A 466 -13.45 -18.57 -17.77
N GLU A 467 -12.84 -18.76 -18.95
CA GLU A 467 -11.49 -19.33 -19.08
C GLU A 467 -10.45 -18.44 -18.39
N ALA A 468 -10.53 -17.13 -18.58
CA ALA A 468 -9.58 -16.20 -17.96
C ALA A 468 -9.67 -16.20 -16.42
N PHE A 469 -10.87 -16.34 -15.84
CA PHE A 469 -11.06 -16.46 -14.40
C PHE A 469 -10.48 -17.77 -13.86
N ALA A 470 -10.76 -18.89 -14.54
CA ALA A 470 -10.22 -20.20 -14.15
C ALA A 470 -8.68 -20.21 -14.20
N ASP A 471 -8.07 -19.61 -15.24
CA ASP A 471 -6.63 -19.44 -15.36
C ASP A 471 -6.06 -18.63 -14.17
N ALA A 472 -6.69 -17.51 -13.84
CA ALA A 472 -6.24 -16.63 -12.77
C ALA A 472 -6.29 -17.31 -11.38
N VAL A 473 -7.35 -18.08 -11.10
CA VAL A 473 -7.43 -18.88 -9.86
C VAL A 473 -6.34 -19.94 -9.83
N ALA A 474 -6.12 -20.67 -10.94
CA ALA A 474 -5.08 -21.70 -11.01
C ALA A 474 -3.67 -21.12 -10.81
N GLU A 475 -3.37 -19.94 -11.34
CA GLU A 475 -2.09 -19.25 -11.12
C GLU A 475 -1.93 -18.83 -9.64
N CYS A 476 -3.00 -18.33 -9.02
CA CYS A 476 -2.98 -18.02 -7.58
C CYS A 476 -2.68 -19.26 -6.74
N GLU A 477 -3.35 -20.38 -7.02
CA GLU A 477 -3.14 -21.66 -6.31
C GLU A 477 -1.74 -22.23 -6.52
N TYR A 478 -1.14 -22.01 -7.68
CA TYR A 478 0.20 -22.51 -8.00
C TYR A 478 1.31 -21.70 -7.30
N ASN A 479 1.11 -20.39 -7.14
CA ASN A 479 2.13 -19.46 -6.64
C ASN A 479 1.99 -19.12 -5.13
N SER A 480 0.98 -19.66 -4.42
CA SER A 480 0.71 -19.40 -2.99
C SER A 480 1.30 -20.39 -2.00
#